data_65f4134add27a7e2f4d688cfc86c1b16
#
_entry.id   65f4134add27a7e2f4d688cfc86c1b16
#
_cell.length_a   1.000
_cell.length_b   1.000
_cell.length_c   1.000
_cell.angle_alpha   90.00
_cell.angle_beta   90.00
_cell.angle_gamma   90.00
#
_symmetry.space_group_name_H-M   'P 1'
#
loop_
_entity.id
_entity.type
_entity.pdbx_description
1 polymer ?
#
loop_
_entity_poly.entity_id
_entity_poly.type
_entity_poly.pdbx_seq_one_letter_code
_entity_poly.pdbx_strand_id
1 'polypeptide(L)'
;NTNELTVDVRGSLCPKPVIETKKVSDANPDAVITTIVDNEVSRDNVEKFGKSRGYGVAIRQDGKDFYLTMTPNDNLVADGSCEPMSYGNRVILMTKDYLGEGSEELGRNLMKTFWVCMVEADVKPSKIYFINSSVKMVVNDSVHLENIKKLADLGVEIAACGICLDYFGVKEELGVGSITNMYAITDSILGENIVKL
;
A
#
# COMPACT_ATOMS: atom_id res chain seq x y z
N ASN A 1 -25.53 -17.79 -15.01
CA ASN A 1 -24.17 -17.87 -15.57
C ASN A 1 -23.24 -17.29 -14.52
N THR A 2 -22.50 -18.15 -13.84
CA THR A 2 -21.45 -17.73 -12.92
C THR A 2 -20.34 -17.10 -13.77
N ASN A 3 -20.00 -15.85 -13.54
CA ASN A 3 -18.90 -15.19 -14.24
C ASN A 3 -17.59 -15.72 -13.65
N GLU A 4 -16.80 -16.43 -14.44
CA GLU A 4 -15.50 -16.97 -14.02
C GLU A 4 -14.37 -16.15 -14.64
N LEU A 5 -13.46 -15.66 -13.80
CA LEU A 5 -12.33 -14.83 -14.20
C LEU A 5 -11.02 -15.49 -13.78
N THR A 6 -9.98 -15.32 -14.59
CA THR A 6 -8.65 -15.84 -14.30
C THR A 6 -7.64 -14.71 -14.20
N VAL A 7 -6.81 -14.75 -13.15
CA VAL A 7 -5.71 -13.82 -12.89
C VAL A 7 -4.40 -14.61 -12.90
N ASP A 8 -3.67 -14.57 -14.01
CA ASP A 8 -2.37 -15.24 -14.10
C ASP A 8 -1.25 -14.28 -13.70
N VAL A 9 -0.65 -14.54 -12.55
CA VAL A 9 0.42 -13.73 -11.97
C VAL A 9 1.68 -14.54 -11.65
N ARG A 10 1.85 -15.64 -12.38
CA ARG A 10 3.08 -16.45 -12.32
C ARG A 10 4.32 -15.59 -12.60
N GLY A 11 5.43 -15.91 -11.97
CA GLY A 11 6.67 -15.13 -12.04
C GLY A 11 6.63 -13.80 -11.30
N SER A 12 5.53 -13.47 -10.65
CA SER A 12 5.41 -12.24 -9.87
C SER A 12 5.72 -12.47 -8.40
N LEU A 13 6.43 -11.51 -7.81
CA LEU A 13 6.72 -11.50 -6.37
C LEU A 13 5.67 -10.70 -5.59
N CYS A 14 5.53 -11.03 -4.29
CA CYS A 14 4.70 -10.24 -3.37
C CYS A 14 5.13 -8.74 -3.42
N PRO A 15 4.18 -7.78 -3.44
CA PRO A 15 2.73 -7.94 -3.21
C PRO A 15 1.89 -8.07 -4.49
N LYS A 16 2.48 -8.10 -5.68
CA LYS A 16 1.77 -8.04 -6.97
C LYS A 16 0.65 -9.08 -7.12
N PRO A 17 0.82 -10.39 -6.77
CA PRO A 17 -0.25 -11.37 -6.87
C PRO A 17 -1.51 -10.97 -6.10
N VAL A 18 -1.36 -10.47 -4.88
CA VAL A 18 -2.49 -10.02 -4.06
C VAL A 18 -3.15 -8.78 -4.65
N ILE A 19 -2.36 -7.81 -5.11
CA ILE A 19 -2.87 -6.56 -5.69
C ILE A 19 -3.69 -6.82 -6.97
N GLU A 20 -3.19 -7.65 -7.88
CA GLU A 20 -3.91 -7.96 -9.12
C GLU A 20 -5.18 -8.76 -8.83
N THR A 21 -5.13 -9.71 -7.89
CA THR A 21 -6.32 -10.43 -7.44
C THR A 21 -7.36 -9.46 -6.84
N LYS A 22 -6.91 -8.52 -5.99
CA LYS A 22 -7.76 -7.48 -5.39
C LYS A 22 -8.46 -6.64 -6.45
N LYS A 23 -7.72 -6.12 -7.43
CA LYS A 23 -8.29 -5.28 -8.51
C LYS A 23 -9.40 -6.00 -9.26
N VAL A 24 -9.20 -7.28 -9.57
CA VAL A 24 -10.21 -8.07 -10.29
C VAL A 24 -11.42 -8.36 -9.39
N SER A 25 -11.21 -8.68 -8.11
CA SER A 25 -12.30 -8.94 -7.17
C SER A 25 -13.12 -7.68 -6.87
N ASP A 26 -12.50 -6.53 -6.71
CA ASP A 26 -13.18 -5.25 -6.44
C ASP A 26 -14.03 -4.83 -7.66
N ALA A 27 -13.55 -5.08 -8.88
CA ALA A 27 -14.29 -4.79 -10.10
C ALA A 27 -15.41 -5.79 -10.41
N ASN A 28 -15.38 -6.99 -9.83
CA ASN A 28 -16.30 -8.09 -10.12
C ASN A 28 -16.66 -8.86 -8.84
N PRO A 29 -17.42 -8.26 -7.90
CA PRO A 29 -17.65 -8.84 -6.58
C PRO A 29 -18.41 -10.18 -6.59
N ASP A 30 -19.24 -10.42 -7.61
CA ASP A 30 -20.04 -11.64 -7.76
C ASP A 30 -19.35 -12.73 -8.60
N ALA A 31 -18.14 -12.48 -9.09
CA ALA A 31 -17.43 -13.44 -9.95
C ALA A 31 -16.67 -14.49 -9.13
N VAL A 32 -16.58 -15.69 -9.69
CA VAL A 32 -15.61 -16.69 -9.24
C VAL A 32 -14.25 -16.35 -9.86
N ILE A 33 -13.24 -16.17 -9.04
CA ILE A 33 -11.91 -15.71 -9.48
C ILE A 33 -10.88 -16.79 -9.21
N THR A 34 -10.17 -17.22 -10.24
CA THR A 34 -9.06 -18.15 -10.11
C THR A 34 -7.74 -17.42 -10.33
N THR A 35 -6.95 -17.28 -9.26
CA THR A 35 -5.60 -16.72 -9.32
C THR A 35 -4.57 -17.83 -9.47
N ILE A 36 -3.64 -17.66 -10.43
CA ILE A 36 -2.58 -18.63 -10.70
C ILE A 36 -1.24 -18.04 -10.26
N VAL A 37 -0.54 -18.73 -9.37
CA VAL A 37 0.79 -18.38 -8.86
C VAL A 37 1.74 -19.57 -8.92
N ASP A 38 3.05 -19.34 -8.91
CA ASP A 38 4.09 -20.36 -9.04
C ASP A 38 5.03 -20.49 -7.84
N ASN A 39 4.64 -19.91 -6.70
CA ASN A 39 5.40 -20.01 -5.45
C ASN A 39 4.49 -20.02 -4.24
N GLU A 40 4.97 -20.64 -3.15
CA GLU A 40 4.19 -20.83 -1.91
C GLU A 40 3.86 -19.53 -1.19
N VAL A 41 4.78 -18.56 -1.20
CA VAL A 41 4.56 -17.26 -0.53
C VAL A 41 3.38 -16.52 -1.18
N SER A 42 3.33 -16.50 -2.50
CA SER A 42 2.22 -15.88 -3.24
C SER A 42 0.91 -16.65 -3.02
N ARG A 43 0.95 -17.99 -3.02
CA ARG A 43 -0.20 -18.85 -2.68
C ARG A 43 -0.78 -18.45 -1.31
N ASP A 44 0.05 -18.44 -0.27
CA ASP A 44 -0.39 -18.17 1.11
C ASP A 44 -0.94 -16.75 1.27
N ASN A 45 -0.34 -15.78 0.57
CA ASN A 45 -0.80 -14.40 0.64
C ASN A 45 -2.13 -14.17 -0.09
N VAL A 46 -2.32 -14.78 -1.26
CA VAL A 46 -3.59 -14.72 -2.00
C VAL A 46 -4.69 -15.47 -1.23
N GLU A 47 -4.38 -16.62 -0.63
CA GLU A 47 -5.32 -17.35 0.22
C GLU A 47 -5.80 -16.50 1.42
N LYS A 48 -4.86 -15.89 2.14
CA LYS A 48 -5.16 -15.01 3.27
C LYS A 48 -6.02 -13.82 2.83
N PHE A 49 -5.68 -13.22 1.70
CA PHE A 49 -6.47 -12.14 1.12
C PHE A 49 -7.91 -12.58 0.83
N GLY A 50 -8.11 -13.68 0.10
CA GLY A 50 -9.45 -14.17 -0.23
C GLY A 50 -10.28 -14.46 1.02
N LYS A 51 -9.69 -15.14 2.02
CA LYS A 51 -10.37 -15.42 3.29
C LYS A 51 -10.72 -14.14 4.07
N SER A 52 -9.84 -13.15 4.10
CA SER A 52 -10.09 -11.88 4.80
C SER A 52 -11.23 -11.07 4.17
N ARG A 53 -11.49 -11.28 2.89
CA ARG A 53 -12.59 -10.66 2.15
C ARG A 53 -13.89 -11.47 2.19
N GLY A 54 -13.89 -12.61 2.89
CA GLY A 54 -15.08 -13.47 3.03
C GLY A 54 -15.30 -14.45 1.88
N TYR A 55 -14.34 -14.61 0.95
CA TYR A 55 -14.42 -15.63 -0.09
C TYR A 55 -14.21 -17.03 0.45
N GLY A 56 -14.92 -18.01 -0.09
CA GLY A 56 -14.51 -19.40 -0.02
C GLY A 56 -13.30 -19.62 -0.93
N VAL A 57 -12.19 -20.12 -0.38
CA VAL A 57 -10.94 -20.30 -1.16
C VAL A 57 -10.62 -21.77 -1.28
N ALA A 58 -10.58 -22.30 -2.51
CA ALA A 58 -10.11 -23.64 -2.83
C ALA A 58 -8.76 -23.55 -3.54
N ILE A 59 -7.82 -24.41 -3.15
CA ILE A 59 -6.48 -24.46 -3.74
C ILE A 59 -6.28 -25.81 -4.44
N ARG A 60 -5.86 -25.75 -5.70
CA ARG A 60 -5.40 -26.90 -6.50
C ARG A 60 -3.95 -26.64 -6.90
N GLN A 61 -3.13 -27.66 -6.78
CA GLN A 61 -1.74 -27.62 -7.28
C GLN A 61 -1.62 -28.46 -8.53
N ASP A 62 -0.86 -27.96 -9.51
CA ASP A 62 -0.52 -28.65 -10.74
C ASP A 62 0.95 -28.38 -11.09
N GLY A 63 1.78 -29.38 -10.87
CA GLY A 63 3.24 -29.21 -10.94
C GLY A 63 3.73 -28.20 -9.89
N LYS A 64 4.35 -27.10 -10.35
CA LYS A 64 4.80 -26.00 -9.50
C LYS A 64 3.75 -24.89 -9.33
N ASP A 65 2.67 -24.93 -10.11
CA ASP A 65 1.69 -23.88 -10.14
C ASP A 65 0.52 -24.16 -9.17
N PHE A 66 0.07 -23.11 -8.51
CA PHE A 66 -1.08 -23.14 -7.60
C PHE A 66 -2.23 -22.33 -8.21
N TYR A 67 -3.40 -22.92 -8.21
CA TYR A 67 -4.66 -22.35 -8.67
C TYR A 67 -5.54 -22.08 -7.46
N LEU A 68 -5.76 -20.81 -7.12
CA LEU A 68 -6.59 -20.40 -6.01
C LEU A 68 -7.93 -19.91 -6.53
N THR A 69 -8.96 -20.71 -6.37
CA THR A 69 -10.31 -20.37 -6.79
C THR A 69 -11.05 -19.74 -5.60
N MET A 70 -11.38 -18.47 -5.74
CA MET A 70 -12.14 -17.68 -4.78
C MET A 70 -13.60 -17.61 -5.22
N THR A 71 -14.49 -18.17 -4.42
CA THR A 71 -15.94 -18.20 -4.67
C THR A 71 -16.62 -17.21 -3.73
N PRO A 72 -17.43 -16.29 -4.25
CA PRO A 72 -18.27 -15.41 -3.41
C PRO A 72 -19.16 -16.24 -2.49
N ASN A 73 -19.31 -15.81 -1.24
CA ASN A 73 -20.28 -16.39 -0.32
C ASN A 73 -21.06 -15.27 0.39
N ASP A 74 -22.12 -15.63 1.12
CA ASP A 74 -23.00 -14.69 1.81
C ASP A 74 -22.29 -13.82 2.88
N ASN A 75 -21.02 -14.13 3.20
CA ASN A 75 -20.19 -13.39 4.13
C ASN A 75 -19.20 -12.45 3.42
N LEU A 76 -19.37 -12.21 2.12
CA LEU A 76 -18.58 -11.19 1.44
C LEU A 76 -18.73 -9.87 2.18
N VAL A 77 -17.62 -9.37 2.66
CA VAL A 77 -17.52 -7.97 3.05
C VAL A 77 -17.56 -7.19 1.74
N ALA A 78 -18.79 -6.89 1.30
CA ALA A 78 -19.02 -6.04 0.14
C ALA A 78 -18.58 -4.63 0.50
N ASP A 79 -17.31 -4.34 0.27
CA ASP A 79 -16.85 -2.95 0.16
C ASP A 79 -16.94 -2.51 -1.30
N GLY A 80 -18.11 -2.78 -1.86
CA GLY A 80 -18.52 -2.41 -3.22
C GLY A 80 -19.39 -1.16 -3.27
N SER A 81 -19.35 -0.34 -2.23
CA SER A 81 -19.84 1.03 -2.34
C SER A 81 -18.71 1.86 -2.95
N CYS A 82 -18.99 2.59 -4.02
CA CYS A 82 -18.29 3.82 -4.37
C CYS A 82 -18.53 4.85 -3.24
N GLU A 83 -18.19 4.46 -2.00
CA GLU A 83 -18.04 5.41 -0.92
C GLU A 83 -16.83 6.29 -1.28
N PRO A 84 -16.93 7.60 -1.07
CA PRO A 84 -15.76 8.47 -1.21
C PRO A 84 -14.66 7.86 -0.35
N MET A 85 -13.43 7.73 -0.91
CA MET A 85 -12.29 7.10 -0.27
C MET A 85 -12.28 7.46 1.22
N SER A 86 -12.41 6.44 2.07
CA SER A 86 -12.39 6.63 3.50
C SER A 86 -10.97 7.02 3.91
N TYR A 87 -10.77 8.30 4.18
CA TYR A 87 -9.57 8.73 4.88
C TYR A 87 -9.71 8.29 6.33
N GLY A 88 -8.91 7.33 6.73
CA GLY A 88 -8.76 7.05 8.16
C GLY A 88 -8.27 8.32 8.84
N ASN A 89 -8.79 8.63 10.03
CA ASN A 89 -8.30 9.75 10.87
C ASN A 89 -6.90 9.41 11.45
N ARG A 90 -5.95 9.05 10.56
CA ARG A 90 -4.59 8.67 10.91
C ARG A 90 -3.60 9.53 10.17
N VAL A 91 -2.63 10.02 10.92
CA VAL A 91 -1.46 10.74 10.40
C VAL A 91 -0.26 9.81 10.51
N ILE A 92 0.51 9.70 9.44
CA ILE A 92 1.75 8.93 9.44
C ILE A 92 2.93 9.90 9.60
N LEU A 93 3.80 9.62 10.57
CA LEU A 93 5.08 10.31 10.74
C LEU A 93 6.22 9.41 10.27
N MET A 94 6.75 9.71 9.09
CA MET A 94 7.93 9.05 8.54
C MET A 94 9.19 9.68 9.11
N THR A 95 10.05 8.89 9.72
CA THR A 95 11.28 9.39 10.35
C THR A 95 12.56 8.94 9.67
N LYS A 96 12.49 7.89 8.83
CA LYS A 96 13.62 7.30 8.10
C LYS A 96 13.22 7.00 6.65
N ASP A 97 14.21 6.88 5.80
CA ASP A 97 14.04 6.46 4.40
C ASP A 97 14.13 4.93 4.21
N TYR A 98 14.02 4.17 5.32
CA TYR A 98 13.90 2.72 5.37
C TYR A 98 12.95 2.30 6.51
N LEU A 99 12.38 1.10 6.42
CA LEU A 99 11.37 0.60 7.34
C LEU A 99 11.95 -0.42 8.32
N GLY A 100 11.74 -0.17 9.62
CA GLY A 100 12.16 -1.07 10.71
C GLY A 100 13.60 -0.86 11.17
N GLU A 101 13.97 -1.61 12.23
CA GLU A 101 15.31 -1.63 12.80
C GLU A 101 15.95 -3.01 12.53
N GLY A 102 17.25 -3.08 12.42
CA GLY A 102 17.98 -4.34 12.19
C GLY A 102 18.81 -4.30 10.92
N SER A 103 18.23 -4.56 9.75
CA SER A 103 18.93 -4.45 8.47
C SER A 103 18.40 -3.27 7.66
N GLU A 104 19.25 -2.29 7.38
CA GLU A 104 18.90 -1.13 6.55
C GLU A 104 18.61 -1.56 5.10
N GLU A 105 19.35 -2.51 4.55
CA GLU A 105 19.13 -3.04 3.20
C GLU A 105 17.72 -3.66 3.08
N LEU A 106 17.35 -4.52 4.04
CA LEU A 106 16.01 -5.08 4.11
C LEU A 106 14.98 -3.97 4.28
N GLY A 107 15.23 -3.00 5.16
CA GLY A 107 14.34 -1.88 5.42
C GLY A 107 14.06 -1.01 4.19
N ARG A 108 15.06 -0.79 3.32
CA ARG A 108 14.88 -0.10 2.03
C ARG A 108 14.00 -0.88 1.05
N ASN A 109 14.14 -2.20 1.01
CA ASN A 109 13.28 -3.06 0.20
C ASN A 109 11.84 -3.11 0.74
N LEU A 110 11.68 -3.19 2.06
CA LEU A 110 10.36 -3.11 2.71
C LEU A 110 9.68 -1.77 2.46
N MET A 111 10.43 -0.66 2.47
CA MET A 111 9.89 0.67 2.19
C MET A 111 9.30 0.78 0.76
N LYS A 112 9.98 0.20 -0.25
CA LYS A 112 9.43 0.14 -1.62
C LYS A 112 8.09 -0.58 -1.66
N THR A 113 8.01 -1.76 -1.03
CA THR A 113 6.79 -2.56 -0.95
C THR A 113 5.69 -1.84 -0.17
N PHE A 114 6.05 -1.17 0.93
CA PHE A 114 5.13 -0.39 1.76
C PHE A 114 4.38 0.68 0.95
N TRP A 115 5.09 1.48 0.14
CA TRP A 115 4.45 2.51 -0.67
C TRP A 115 3.51 1.94 -1.73
N VAL A 116 3.88 0.82 -2.35
CA VAL A 116 2.99 0.12 -3.30
C VAL A 116 1.72 -0.35 -2.59
N CYS A 117 1.84 -0.99 -1.43
CA CYS A 117 0.68 -1.44 -0.64
C CYS A 117 -0.17 -0.27 -0.14
N MET A 118 0.46 0.86 0.25
CA MET A 118 -0.24 2.05 0.70
C MET A 118 -1.13 2.65 -0.40
N VAL A 119 -0.64 2.69 -1.64
CA VAL A 119 -1.42 3.16 -2.79
C VAL A 119 -2.63 2.25 -3.05
N GLU A 120 -2.49 0.95 -2.86
CA GLU A 120 -3.55 -0.03 -3.14
C GLU A 120 -4.47 -0.33 -1.94
N ALA A 121 -4.15 0.19 -0.75
CA ALA A 121 -4.99 0.02 0.44
C ALA A 121 -6.36 0.71 0.27
N ASP A 122 -7.42 0.13 0.83
CA ASP A 122 -8.77 0.71 0.74
C ASP A 122 -8.91 1.99 1.58
N VAL A 123 -8.28 2.02 2.76
CA VAL A 123 -8.25 3.18 3.65
C VAL A 123 -6.91 3.87 3.54
N LYS A 124 -6.93 5.18 3.26
CA LYS A 124 -5.73 6.02 3.18
C LYS A 124 -5.53 6.80 4.49
N PRO A 125 -4.29 7.15 4.87
CA PRO A 125 -4.09 8.16 5.90
C PRO A 125 -4.58 9.52 5.42
N SER A 126 -4.97 10.38 6.34
CA SER A 126 -5.32 11.77 6.00
C SER A 126 -4.08 12.59 5.63
N LYS A 127 -2.95 12.28 6.27
CA LYS A 127 -1.72 13.07 6.14
C LYS A 127 -0.47 12.22 6.37
N ILE A 128 0.60 12.56 5.69
CA ILE A 128 1.93 11.96 5.90
C ILE A 128 2.97 13.07 6.07
N TYR A 129 3.61 13.09 7.22
CA TYR A 129 4.76 13.96 7.50
C TYR A 129 6.07 13.24 7.27
N PHE A 130 7.01 13.94 6.65
CA PHE A 130 8.37 13.47 6.41
C PHE A 130 9.35 14.32 7.22
N ILE A 131 10.10 13.68 8.12
CA ILE A 131 11.14 14.31 8.92
C ILE A 131 12.45 13.53 8.87
N ASN A 132 13.57 14.15 9.20
CA ASN A 132 14.89 13.55 9.16
C ASN A 132 15.18 12.96 7.76
N SER A 133 15.80 11.78 7.66
CA SER A 133 16.18 11.18 6.36
C SER A 133 14.99 10.83 5.47
N SER A 134 13.78 10.69 6.01
CA SER A 134 12.60 10.39 5.21
C SER A 134 12.26 11.48 4.19
N VAL A 135 12.71 12.74 4.38
CA VAL A 135 12.50 13.81 3.38
C VAL A 135 13.13 13.49 2.03
N LYS A 136 14.12 12.59 1.98
CA LYS A 136 14.71 12.09 0.74
C LYS A 136 13.75 11.26 -0.11
N MET A 137 12.64 10.80 0.45
CA MET A 137 11.63 10.03 -0.30
C MET A 137 10.70 10.91 -1.14
N VAL A 138 10.61 12.19 -0.85
CA VAL A 138 9.71 13.14 -1.54
C VAL A 138 10.40 14.10 -2.49
N VAL A 139 11.68 13.85 -2.80
CA VAL A 139 12.48 14.63 -3.76
C VAL A 139 12.47 14.01 -5.16
N ASN A 140 12.83 14.80 -6.17
CA ASN A 140 12.71 14.44 -7.58
C ASN A 140 13.39 13.13 -7.98
N ASP A 141 14.56 12.80 -7.41
CA ASP A 141 15.31 11.59 -7.74
C ASP A 141 14.92 10.36 -6.90
N SER A 142 13.90 10.48 -6.05
CA SER A 142 13.48 9.39 -5.18
C SER A 142 12.79 8.26 -5.96
N VAL A 143 13.21 7.02 -5.70
CA VAL A 143 12.54 5.81 -6.23
C VAL A 143 11.11 5.63 -5.67
N HIS A 144 10.74 6.38 -4.62
CA HIS A 144 9.43 6.33 -3.99
C HIS A 144 8.47 7.41 -4.52
N LEU A 145 8.99 8.42 -5.22
CA LEU A 145 8.27 9.64 -5.57
C LEU A 145 6.96 9.36 -6.31
N GLU A 146 6.98 8.44 -7.28
CA GLU A 146 5.80 8.09 -8.08
C GLU A 146 4.62 7.58 -7.23
N ASN A 147 4.91 6.70 -6.26
CA ASN A 147 3.87 6.17 -5.38
C ASN A 147 3.36 7.24 -4.40
N ILE A 148 4.25 8.10 -3.90
CA ILE A 148 3.86 9.19 -3.00
C ILE A 148 3.05 10.25 -3.76
N LYS A 149 3.36 10.55 -5.03
CA LYS A 149 2.52 11.39 -5.90
C LYS A 149 1.12 10.81 -6.08
N LYS A 150 1.01 9.50 -6.34
CA LYS A 150 -0.30 8.83 -6.42
C LYS A 150 -1.12 8.99 -5.15
N LEU A 151 -0.49 8.90 -3.97
CA LEU A 151 -1.18 9.15 -2.69
C LEU A 151 -1.64 10.60 -2.58
N ALA A 152 -0.82 11.58 -3.00
CA ALA A 152 -1.22 12.97 -3.05
C ALA A 152 -2.40 13.21 -4.01
N ASP A 153 -2.37 12.61 -5.20
CA ASP A 153 -3.47 12.66 -6.18
C ASP A 153 -4.75 12.03 -5.65
N LEU A 154 -4.63 11.03 -4.78
CA LEU A 154 -5.72 10.42 -4.04
C LEU A 154 -6.18 11.26 -2.84
N GLY A 155 -5.63 12.46 -2.62
CA GLY A 155 -6.05 13.40 -1.60
C GLY A 155 -5.33 13.28 -0.24
N VAL A 156 -4.31 12.44 -0.12
CA VAL A 156 -3.46 12.37 1.08
C VAL A 156 -2.60 13.62 1.15
N GLU A 157 -2.65 14.34 2.25
CA GLU A 157 -1.78 15.50 2.47
C GLU A 157 -0.33 15.05 2.70
N ILE A 158 0.60 15.51 1.86
CA ILE A 158 2.02 15.22 1.96
C ILE A 158 2.77 16.47 2.41
N ALA A 159 3.53 16.37 3.50
CA ALA A 159 4.28 17.51 4.04
C ALA A 159 5.68 17.10 4.53
N ALA A 160 6.69 17.84 4.11
CA ALA A 160 8.09 17.63 4.47
C ALA A 160 8.64 18.74 5.36
N CYS A 161 9.41 18.36 6.38
CA CYS A 161 10.02 19.30 7.32
C CYS A 161 11.08 20.18 6.63
N GLY A 162 10.86 21.49 6.63
CA GLY A 162 11.77 22.44 5.98
C GLY A 162 13.19 22.41 6.52
N ILE A 163 13.37 22.32 7.85
CA ILE A 163 14.70 22.20 8.46
C ILE A 163 15.43 20.93 7.97
N CYS A 164 14.71 19.83 7.83
CA CYS A 164 15.30 18.57 7.36
C CYS A 164 15.71 18.66 5.88
N LEU A 165 14.86 19.25 5.05
CA LEU A 165 15.16 19.50 3.63
C LEU A 165 16.40 20.40 3.48
N ASP A 166 16.50 21.47 4.29
CA ASP A 166 17.65 22.38 4.31
C ASP A 166 18.92 21.64 4.76
N TYR A 167 18.83 20.82 5.82
CA TYR A 167 19.96 20.06 6.35
C TYR A 167 20.56 19.08 5.34
N PHE A 168 19.70 18.41 4.58
CA PHE A 168 20.14 17.49 3.52
C PHE A 168 20.43 18.19 2.17
N GLY A 169 20.21 19.50 2.07
CA GLY A 169 20.47 20.28 0.84
C GLY A 169 19.54 19.95 -0.33
N VAL A 170 18.32 19.46 -0.05
CA VAL A 170 17.39 18.95 -1.08
C VAL A 170 16.06 19.74 -1.15
N LYS A 171 16.04 20.93 -0.57
CA LYS A 171 14.80 21.72 -0.49
C LYS A 171 14.23 22.12 -1.85
N GLU A 172 15.11 22.52 -2.77
CA GLU A 172 14.73 22.92 -4.14
C GLU A 172 14.34 21.71 -5.01
N GLU A 173 14.61 20.49 -4.52
CA GLU A 173 14.33 19.24 -5.21
C GLU A 173 13.01 18.61 -4.76
N LEU A 174 12.23 19.29 -3.89
CA LEU A 174 10.95 18.76 -3.42
C LEU A 174 10.03 18.44 -4.62
N GLY A 175 9.73 17.16 -4.81
CA GLY A 175 9.00 16.64 -5.96
C GLY A 175 7.50 16.45 -5.72
N VAL A 176 7.07 16.41 -4.44
CA VAL A 176 5.67 16.23 -4.07
C VAL A 176 5.39 16.80 -2.67
N GLY A 177 4.19 17.31 -2.49
CA GLY A 177 3.70 17.85 -1.22
C GLY A 177 4.15 19.28 -0.95
N SER A 178 4.10 19.69 0.31
CA SER A 178 4.41 21.03 0.79
C SER A 178 5.51 21.01 1.84
N ILE A 179 6.16 22.15 2.03
CA ILE A 179 7.11 22.35 3.12
C ILE A 179 6.34 22.73 4.38
N THR A 180 6.63 22.03 5.47
CA THR A 180 6.06 22.30 6.79
C THR A 180 7.14 22.59 7.84
N ASN A 181 6.71 22.92 9.03
CA ASN A 181 7.59 23.22 10.16
C ASN A 181 7.27 22.33 11.36
N MET A 182 8.18 22.33 12.35
CA MET A 182 8.05 21.47 13.53
C MET A 182 6.83 21.85 14.39
N TYR A 183 6.40 23.11 14.39
CA TYR A 183 5.21 23.52 15.14
C TYR A 183 3.95 22.82 14.60
N ALA A 184 3.73 22.83 13.28
CA ALA A 184 2.59 22.18 12.65
C ALA A 184 2.63 20.64 12.85
N ILE A 185 3.82 20.03 12.78
CA ILE A 185 4.01 18.61 13.06
C ILE A 185 3.66 18.28 14.51
N THR A 186 4.13 19.11 15.47
CA THR A 186 3.84 18.93 16.90
C THR A 186 2.36 19.08 17.20
N ASP A 187 1.71 20.07 16.60
CA ASP A 187 0.27 20.29 16.75
C ASP A 187 -0.55 19.09 16.28
N SER A 188 -0.22 18.54 15.12
CA SER A 188 -0.80 17.29 14.64
C SER A 188 -0.54 16.10 15.58
N ILE A 189 0.67 15.97 16.12
CA ILE A 189 1.03 14.90 17.07
C ILE A 189 0.16 14.95 18.33
N LEU A 190 -0.18 16.14 18.78
CA LEU A 190 -0.98 16.33 20.00
C LEU A 190 -2.49 16.19 19.75
N GLY A 191 -2.95 16.42 18.54
CA GLY A 191 -4.37 16.49 18.19
C GLY A 191 -4.92 15.32 17.38
N GLU A 192 -4.07 14.47 16.80
CA GLU A 192 -4.48 13.43 15.82
C GLU A 192 -3.95 12.04 16.20
N ASN A 193 -4.54 11.01 15.57
CA ASN A 193 -4.07 9.63 15.70
C ASN A 193 -2.82 9.40 14.85
N ILE A 194 -1.64 9.38 15.48
CA ILE A 194 -0.35 9.26 14.79
C ILE A 194 0.17 7.83 14.81
N VAL A 195 0.66 7.38 13.64
CA VAL A 195 1.49 6.20 13.48
C VAL A 195 2.89 6.66 13.07
N LYS A 196 3.88 6.39 13.91
CA LYS A 196 5.29 6.68 13.61
C LYS A 196 5.93 5.45 12.94
N LEU A 197 6.63 5.68 11.83
CA LEU A 197 7.42 4.71 11.08
C LEU A 197 8.86 5.20 10.89
#